data_f0da1c9ae2db28cd1bbab3da78ed7cef
#
_entry.id   f0da1c9ae2db28cd1bbab3da78ed7cef
#
_cell.length_a   1.000
_cell.length_b   1.000
_cell.length_c   1.000
_cell.angle_alpha   90.00
_cell.angle_beta   90.00
_cell.angle_gamma   90.00
#
_symmetry.space_group_name_H-M   'P 1'
#
loop_
_entity.id
_entity.type
_entity.pdbx_description
1 polymer ?
#
loop_
_entity_poly.entity_id
_entity_poly.type
_entity_poly.pdbx_seq_one_letter_code
_entity_poly.pdbx_strand_id
1 'polypeptide(L)'
;MNRRNLIVALVGAVLILIAVLWLWGGGDGTESSDAVATEGSEENHAAEGIVELTDEQIKASQLDIVAASASSLGAEIIAQGSVATSPQGQAVLSAGAEGRVARIAKRLGDPVRRGETVATIDSREAAAITADVTSAQARAELARTRLEREQKLFDEQVTARADLETVRAEYQQALAEVSRARQAAAAANASGRTIAVRSPIAGRVTGAPVVLGSYVTAQDELYRIANANSVQIEAAVPAEDARRIAAGAAARVEAPGGEITARVLSVTPTADVENRSATVVLAPASGAGLLPGEYVRVRIESRTPEGTGGALVVPAEAVQSVDG
;
A
#
# COMPACT_ATOMS: atom_id res chain seq x y z
N MET A 1 38.11 -6.53 31.55
CA MET A 1 37.30 -6.32 32.76
C MET A 1 35.90 -5.88 32.26
N ASN A 2 34.91 -6.75 32.41
CA ASN A 2 33.63 -6.67 31.69
C ASN A 2 32.69 -5.61 32.29
N ARG A 3 32.11 -4.77 31.43
CA ARG A 3 31.10 -3.71 31.76
C ARG A 3 29.88 -4.23 32.57
N ARG A 4 29.57 -5.52 32.54
CA ARG A 4 28.49 -6.15 33.31
C ARG A 4 28.77 -6.24 34.81
N ASN A 5 30.02 -6.32 35.24
CA ASN A 5 30.35 -6.41 36.65
C ASN A 5 30.38 -5.04 37.35
N LEU A 6 30.47 -3.95 36.60
CA LEU A 6 30.42 -2.58 37.12
C LEU A 6 29.00 -2.16 37.50
N ILE A 7 28.00 -2.63 36.78
CA ILE A 7 26.56 -2.30 37.00
C ILE A 7 26.03 -3.04 38.25
N VAL A 8 26.45 -4.27 38.47
CA VAL A 8 26.04 -5.05 39.64
C VAL A 8 26.63 -4.48 40.95
N ALA A 9 27.83 -3.92 40.90
CA ALA A 9 28.44 -3.27 42.09
C ALA A 9 27.76 -1.93 42.45
N LEU A 10 27.24 -1.19 41.47
CA LEU A 10 26.60 0.11 41.67
C LEU A 10 25.17 -0.04 42.23
N VAL A 11 24.43 -1.08 41.84
CA VAL A 11 23.10 -1.38 42.36
C VAL A 11 23.17 -1.90 43.81
N GLY A 12 24.21 -2.67 44.17
CA GLY A 12 24.45 -3.15 45.54
C GLY A 12 24.72 -2.02 46.53
N ALA A 13 25.46 -0.98 46.12
CA ALA A 13 25.81 0.16 46.98
C ALA A 13 24.61 1.06 47.30
N VAL A 14 23.67 1.21 46.35
CA VAL A 14 22.45 2.02 46.52
C VAL A 14 21.45 1.35 47.47
N LEU A 15 21.33 0.03 47.47
CA LEU A 15 20.44 -0.71 48.37
C LEU A 15 20.95 -0.71 49.84
N ILE A 16 22.25 -0.70 50.06
CA ILE A 16 22.84 -0.63 51.42
C ILE A 16 22.64 0.78 52.01
N LEU A 17 22.67 1.84 51.21
CA LEU A 17 22.48 3.21 51.66
C LEU A 17 21.04 3.49 52.06
N ILE A 18 20.06 2.88 51.42
CA ILE A 18 18.63 2.99 51.78
C ILE A 18 18.32 2.22 53.08
N ALA A 19 18.96 1.08 53.31
CA ALA A 19 18.79 0.29 54.53
C ALA A 19 19.34 0.99 55.79
N VAL A 20 20.43 1.76 55.68
CA VAL A 20 21.03 2.50 56.79
C VAL A 20 20.21 3.75 57.17
N LEU A 21 19.54 4.38 56.19
CA LEU A 21 18.65 5.53 56.49
C LEU A 21 17.34 5.15 57.20
N TRP A 22 16.92 3.88 57.12
CA TRP A 22 15.68 3.39 57.74
C TRP A 22 15.86 2.95 59.22
N LEU A 23 17.15 2.75 59.65
CA LEU A 23 17.46 2.27 61.01
C LEU A 23 17.73 3.41 62.02
N TRP A 24 17.75 4.68 61.64
CA TRP A 24 18.11 5.79 62.51
C TRP A 24 17.00 6.81 62.80
N GLY A 25 15.73 6.49 62.52
CA GLY A 25 14.56 7.37 62.75
C GLY A 25 13.58 6.80 63.79
N GLY A 26 14.07 6.33 64.90
CA GLY A 26 13.18 5.97 66.01
C GLY A 26 13.54 6.76 67.26
N GLY A 27 12.60 7.51 67.82
CA GLY A 27 12.76 8.27 69.06
C GLY A 27 11.41 8.68 69.64
N ASP A 28 11.10 8.07 70.77
CA ASP A 28 9.94 8.14 71.62
C ASP A 28 9.53 9.54 72.12
N GLY A 29 8.27 9.64 72.57
CA GLY A 29 7.81 10.75 73.40
C GLY A 29 6.33 10.62 73.78
N THR A 30 6.03 9.77 74.76
CA THR A 30 4.78 9.75 75.51
C THR A 30 4.66 11.03 76.35
N GLU A 31 3.45 11.61 76.47
CA GLU A 31 2.87 11.95 77.74
C GLU A 31 1.37 12.35 77.64
N SER A 32 0.64 11.83 78.59
CA SER A 32 -0.76 11.97 78.85
C SER A 32 -1.08 13.32 79.43
N SER A 33 -2.25 13.89 79.21
CA SER A 33 -3.14 14.42 80.34
C SER A 33 -4.46 14.94 79.85
N ASP A 34 -5.44 14.36 80.40
CA ASP A 34 -6.72 14.87 80.95
C ASP A 34 -7.74 15.71 80.18
N ALA A 35 -8.92 15.21 80.34
CA ALA A 35 -10.27 15.62 79.94
C ALA A 35 -10.69 17.02 80.32
N VAL A 36 -11.43 17.70 79.45
CA VAL A 36 -12.62 18.48 79.79
C VAL A 36 -13.63 18.41 78.63
N ALA A 37 -14.80 17.92 78.92
CA ALA A 37 -15.95 17.94 78.04
C ALA A 37 -16.47 19.39 77.85
N THR A 38 -16.73 19.75 76.60
CA THR A 38 -17.60 20.83 76.23
C THR A 38 -18.38 20.48 75.00
N GLU A 39 -19.64 20.31 75.07
CA GLU A 39 -20.62 20.23 74.02
C GLU A 39 -20.48 21.46 73.12
N GLY A 40 -20.27 21.23 71.85
CA GLY A 40 -20.23 22.28 70.83
C GLY A 40 -20.39 21.68 69.46
N SER A 41 -21.57 21.88 68.94
CA SER A 41 -21.95 21.79 67.49
C SER A 41 -20.93 21.20 66.50
N GLU A 42 -21.25 20.05 65.98
CA GLU A 42 -20.63 19.54 64.71
C GLU A 42 -20.99 20.53 63.61
N GLU A 43 -20.15 21.52 63.35
CA GLU A 43 -20.07 22.16 62.06
C GLU A 43 -19.29 21.21 61.16
N ASN A 44 -20.06 20.52 60.35
CA ASN A 44 -19.59 19.69 59.27
C ASN A 44 -18.93 20.60 58.23
N HIS A 45 -17.62 20.81 58.31
CA HIS A 45 -16.85 21.41 57.21
C HIS A 45 -16.87 20.45 56.07
N ALA A 46 -17.91 20.51 55.22
CA ALA A 46 -17.88 19.93 53.89
C ALA A 46 -16.66 20.51 53.18
N ALA A 47 -15.76 19.65 52.67
CA ALA A 47 -14.64 20.09 51.90
C ALA A 47 -15.15 20.99 50.76
N GLU A 48 -14.56 22.19 50.63
CA GLU A 48 -14.93 23.17 49.59
C GLU A 48 -15.05 22.45 48.24
N GLY A 49 -16.24 22.45 47.64
CA GLY A 49 -16.51 21.86 46.32
C GLY A 49 -17.32 20.56 46.32
N ILE A 50 -17.70 19.99 47.48
CA ILE A 50 -18.57 18.80 47.52
C ILE A 50 -19.95 19.23 48.04
N VAL A 51 -20.97 19.02 47.19
CA VAL A 51 -22.38 19.23 47.56
C VAL A 51 -23.03 17.85 47.69
N GLU A 52 -23.40 17.48 48.90
CA GLU A 52 -24.15 16.26 49.15
C GLU A 52 -25.64 16.51 48.89
N LEU A 53 -26.16 15.83 47.85
CA LEU A 53 -27.58 15.89 47.48
C LEU A 53 -28.25 14.55 47.78
N THR A 54 -29.42 14.60 48.40
CA THR A 54 -30.26 13.41 48.55
C THR A 54 -30.99 13.08 47.25
N ASP A 55 -31.39 11.83 47.06
CA ASP A 55 -32.15 11.38 45.88
C ASP A 55 -33.44 12.19 45.64
N GLU A 56 -34.04 12.70 46.70
CA GLU A 56 -35.24 13.54 46.62
C GLU A 56 -34.90 14.96 46.11
N GLN A 57 -33.75 15.50 46.50
CA GLN A 57 -33.26 16.79 46.00
C GLN A 57 -32.83 16.73 44.55
N ILE A 58 -32.19 15.61 44.12
CA ILE A 58 -31.84 15.37 42.75
C ILE A 58 -33.09 15.34 41.87
N LYS A 59 -34.13 14.63 42.27
CA LYS A 59 -35.42 14.58 41.57
C LYS A 59 -36.15 15.93 41.54
N ALA A 60 -36.10 16.69 42.62
CA ALA A 60 -36.72 18.00 42.69
C ALA A 60 -35.99 19.05 41.81
N SER A 61 -34.70 18.91 41.65
CA SER A 61 -33.86 19.80 40.83
C SER A 61 -33.86 19.44 39.33
N GLN A 62 -34.59 18.40 38.92
CA GLN A 62 -34.63 17.91 37.52
C GLN A 62 -33.23 17.65 36.91
N LEU A 63 -32.30 17.18 37.75
CA LEU A 63 -30.96 16.84 37.29
C LEU A 63 -30.95 15.44 36.65
N ASP A 64 -30.51 15.37 35.43
CA ASP A 64 -30.28 14.11 34.73
C ASP A 64 -28.85 13.64 35.01
N ILE A 65 -28.70 12.52 35.71
CA ILE A 65 -27.36 11.94 35.98
C ILE A 65 -26.98 11.03 34.85
N VAL A 66 -26.03 11.45 34.00
CA VAL A 66 -25.48 10.67 32.92
C VAL A 66 -24.09 10.16 33.29
N ALA A 67 -23.89 8.85 33.18
CA ALA A 67 -22.58 8.28 33.41
C ALA A 67 -21.61 8.76 32.32
N ALA A 68 -20.53 9.41 32.72
CA ALA A 68 -19.45 9.76 31.81
C ALA A 68 -18.80 8.48 31.28
N SER A 69 -18.89 8.24 29.98
CA SER A 69 -18.25 7.10 29.36
C SER A 69 -16.86 7.49 28.82
N ALA A 70 -15.86 6.63 29.09
CA ALA A 70 -14.59 6.74 28.42
C ALA A 70 -14.81 6.42 26.93
N SER A 71 -14.90 7.45 26.11
CA SER A 71 -14.89 7.30 24.67
C SER A 71 -13.49 7.61 24.19
N SER A 72 -12.93 6.70 23.43
CA SER A 72 -11.82 7.06 22.57
C SER A 72 -12.40 7.98 21.49
N LEU A 73 -12.36 9.29 21.71
CA LEU A 73 -12.48 10.25 20.62
C LEU A 73 -11.31 9.95 19.70
N GLY A 74 -11.52 9.08 18.71
CA GLY A 74 -10.57 8.87 17.64
C GLY A 74 -10.34 10.23 17.01
N ALA A 75 -9.18 10.82 17.26
CA ALA A 75 -8.84 12.08 16.63
C ALA A 75 -8.83 11.86 15.13
N GLU A 76 -9.80 12.43 14.43
CA GLU A 76 -9.84 12.42 12.97
C GLU A 76 -8.91 13.50 12.45
N ILE A 77 -8.05 13.13 11.52
CA ILE A 77 -7.21 14.06 10.78
C ILE A 77 -7.93 14.39 9.47
N ILE A 78 -8.26 15.66 9.31
CA ILE A 78 -8.92 16.15 8.09
C ILE A 78 -7.83 16.66 7.14
N ALA A 79 -7.80 16.13 5.92
CA ALA A 79 -6.85 16.52 4.90
C ALA A 79 -7.54 16.72 3.54
N GLN A 80 -6.92 17.55 2.70
CA GLN A 80 -7.30 17.63 1.30
C GLN A 80 -6.50 16.59 0.51
N GLY A 81 -7.17 15.88 -0.37
CA GLY A 81 -6.56 14.90 -1.25
C GLY A 81 -6.96 15.12 -2.70
N SER A 82 -6.20 14.53 -3.60
CA SER A 82 -6.53 14.42 -5.01
C SER A 82 -6.64 12.96 -5.41
N VAL A 83 -7.57 12.69 -6.31
CA VAL A 83 -7.73 11.35 -6.90
C VAL A 83 -6.68 11.17 -7.99
N ALA A 84 -5.83 10.17 -7.86
CA ALA A 84 -4.84 9.79 -8.85
C ALA A 84 -5.13 8.38 -9.39
N THR A 85 -4.68 8.08 -10.61
CA THR A 85 -4.68 6.70 -11.09
C THR A 85 -3.60 5.93 -10.33
N SER A 86 -3.93 4.75 -9.80
CA SER A 86 -2.92 3.93 -9.11
C SER A 86 -1.82 3.51 -10.10
N PRO A 87 -0.58 3.28 -9.65
CA PRO A 87 0.52 2.86 -10.52
C PRO A 87 0.22 1.58 -11.32
N GLN A 88 -0.56 0.65 -10.76
CA GLN A 88 -0.99 -0.55 -11.46
C GLN A 88 -2.21 -0.31 -12.38
N GLY A 89 -2.88 0.82 -12.24
CA GLY A 89 -4.03 1.22 -13.04
C GLY A 89 -3.68 1.97 -14.31
N GLN A 90 -2.40 2.28 -14.54
CA GLN A 90 -1.94 3.01 -15.72
C GLN A 90 -0.86 2.21 -16.45
N ALA A 91 -0.89 2.23 -17.77
CA ALA A 91 0.13 1.64 -18.62
C ALA A 91 0.46 2.58 -19.78
N VAL A 92 1.76 2.80 -20.00
CA VAL A 92 2.30 3.45 -21.19
C VAL A 92 2.81 2.36 -22.11
N LEU A 93 2.34 2.33 -23.34
CA LEU A 93 2.72 1.37 -24.35
C LEU A 93 3.66 2.04 -25.33
N SER A 94 4.90 1.58 -25.37
CA SER A 94 5.88 1.96 -26.39
C SER A 94 5.84 0.99 -27.58
N ALA A 95 6.48 1.39 -28.67
CA ALA A 95 6.56 0.59 -29.89
C ALA A 95 7.29 -0.75 -29.67
N GLY A 96 8.27 -0.79 -28.77
CA GLY A 96 9.07 -1.99 -28.45
C GLY A 96 10.08 -2.39 -29.52
N ALA A 97 9.94 -1.90 -30.74
CA ALA A 97 10.89 -2.05 -31.83
C ALA A 97 10.75 -0.88 -32.82
N GLU A 98 11.76 -0.67 -33.63
CA GLU A 98 11.70 0.32 -34.70
C GLU A 98 10.93 -0.19 -35.91
N GLY A 99 10.20 0.71 -36.57
CA GLY A 99 9.44 0.35 -37.75
C GLY A 99 8.38 1.36 -38.14
N ARG A 100 7.49 0.96 -39.04
CA ARG A 100 6.36 1.79 -39.48
C ARG A 100 5.06 1.28 -38.91
N VAL A 101 4.22 2.18 -38.43
CA VAL A 101 2.89 1.83 -37.93
C VAL A 101 2.04 1.32 -39.10
N ALA A 102 1.79 0.01 -39.09
CA ALA A 102 1.03 -0.67 -40.14
C ALA A 102 -0.49 -0.62 -39.89
N ARG A 103 -0.88 -0.65 -38.64
CA ARG A 103 -2.32 -0.65 -38.27
C ARG A 103 -2.55 -0.02 -36.90
N ILE A 104 -3.62 0.73 -36.79
CA ILE A 104 -4.17 1.28 -35.56
C ILE A 104 -5.50 0.56 -35.29
N ALA A 105 -5.58 -0.20 -34.20
CA ALA A 105 -6.79 -0.96 -33.84
C ALA A 105 -7.67 -0.25 -32.83
N LYS A 106 -7.11 0.70 -32.08
CA LYS A 106 -7.81 1.45 -31.02
C LYS A 106 -7.59 2.94 -31.16
N ARG A 107 -8.60 3.71 -30.77
CA ARG A 107 -8.60 5.19 -30.76
C ARG A 107 -8.69 5.71 -29.33
N LEU A 108 -8.47 7.00 -29.17
CA LEU A 108 -8.69 7.69 -27.90
C LEU A 108 -10.11 7.43 -27.38
N GLY A 109 -10.23 7.02 -26.11
CA GLY A 109 -11.52 6.69 -25.47
C GLY A 109 -11.97 5.24 -25.64
N ASP A 110 -11.38 4.46 -26.54
CA ASP A 110 -11.78 3.07 -26.76
C ASP A 110 -11.47 2.18 -25.55
N PRO A 111 -12.34 1.22 -25.23
CA PRO A 111 -12.07 0.20 -24.22
C PRO A 111 -11.05 -0.81 -24.76
N VAL A 112 -10.14 -1.24 -23.86
CA VAL A 112 -9.09 -2.21 -24.15
C VAL A 112 -9.08 -3.28 -23.06
N ARG A 113 -8.95 -4.55 -23.47
CA ARG A 113 -8.76 -5.69 -22.56
C ARG A 113 -7.27 -5.99 -22.38
N ARG A 114 -6.93 -6.62 -21.26
CA ARG A 114 -5.58 -7.13 -21.05
C ARG A 114 -5.19 -8.11 -22.17
N GLY A 115 -3.99 -7.94 -22.75
CA GLY A 115 -3.48 -8.74 -23.85
C GLY A 115 -4.01 -8.35 -25.23
N GLU A 116 -4.96 -7.41 -25.34
CA GLU A 116 -5.53 -6.97 -26.60
C GLU A 116 -4.52 -6.14 -27.41
N THR A 117 -4.46 -6.38 -28.72
CA THR A 117 -3.59 -5.63 -29.63
C THR A 117 -4.21 -4.27 -29.94
N VAL A 118 -3.46 -3.19 -29.69
CA VAL A 118 -3.89 -1.80 -29.91
C VAL A 118 -3.31 -1.21 -31.21
N ALA A 119 -2.11 -1.67 -31.60
CA ALA A 119 -1.49 -1.32 -32.88
C ALA A 119 -0.60 -2.45 -33.36
N THR A 120 -0.22 -2.42 -34.64
CA THR A 120 0.81 -3.28 -35.23
C THR A 120 1.83 -2.43 -35.96
N ILE A 121 3.10 -2.82 -35.82
CA ILE A 121 4.26 -2.14 -36.40
C ILE A 121 4.90 -3.09 -37.42
N ASP A 122 5.12 -2.65 -38.64
CA ASP A 122 5.94 -3.35 -39.64
C ASP A 122 7.42 -3.06 -39.34
N SER A 123 8.14 -4.08 -38.89
CA SER A 123 9.53 -4.00 -38.43
C SER A 123 10.42 -5.00 -39.15
N ARG A 124 11.63 -4.55 -39.49
CA ARG A 124 12.66 -5.44 -40.00
C ARG A 124 13.13 -6.45 -38.95
N GLU A 125 13.14 -6.05 -37.72
CA GLU A 125 13.49 -6.92 -36.60
C GLU A 125 12.47 -8.07 -36.45
N ALA A 126 11.16 -7.79 -36.57
CA ALA A 126 10.14 -8.84 -36.61
C ALA A 126 10.36 -9.84 -37.73
N ALA A 127 10.73 -9.34 -38.95
CA ALA A 127 11.02 -10.20 -40.09
C ALA A 127 12.23 -11.08 -39.79
N ALA A 128 13.30 -10.55 -39.18
CA ALA A 128 14.49 -11.31 -38.84
C ALA A 128 14.19 -12.40 -37.81
N ILE A 129 13.51 -12.04 -36.70
CA ILE A 129 13.10 -12.99 -35.66
C ILE A 129 12.24 -14.14 -36.26
N THR A 130 11.32 -13.82 -37.15
CA THR A 130 10.45 -14.82 -37.79
C THR A 130 11.24 -15.72 -38.77
N ALA A 131 12.21 -15.15 -39.47
CA ALA A 131 13.10 -15.91 -40.34
C ALA A 131 13.96 -16.91 -39.55
N ASP A 132 14.43 -16.50 -38.34
CA ASP A 132 15.16 -17.39 -37.43
C ASP A 132 14.30 -18.58 -36.98
N VAL A 133 13.04 -18.35 -36.67
CA VAL A 133 12.08 -19.44 -36.33
C VAL A 133 11.96 -20.40 -37.48
N THR A 134 11.79 -19.89 -38.73
CA THR A 134 11.62 -20.69 -39.92
C THR A 134 12.89 -21.50 -40.21
N SER A 135 14.07 -20.88 -40.07
CA SER A 135 15.38 -21.53 -40.26
C SER A 135 15.61 -22.64 -39.21
N ALA A 136 15.31 -22.39 -37.96
CA ALA A 136 15.42 -23.39 -36.89
C ALA A 136 14.46 -24.58 -37.14
N GLN A 137 13.25 -24.32 -37.60
CA GLN A 137 12.27 -25.36 -37.95
C GLN A 137 12.78 -26.23 -39.11
N ALA A 138 13.36 -25.63 -40.17
CA ALA A 138 13.90 -26.37 -41.29
C ALA A 138 15.07 -27.28 -40.87
N ARG A 139 15.94 -26.80 -39.95
CA ARG A 139 17.03 -27.63 -39.38
C ARG A 139 16.50 -28.80 -38.58
N ALA A 140 15.48 -28.56 -37.75
CA ALA A 140 14.85 -29.60 -36.94
C ALA A 140 14.19 -30.68 -37.81
N GLU A 141 13.52 -30.30 -38.90
CA GLU A 141 12.93 -31.25 -39.84
C GLU A 141 13.99 -32.06 -40.58
N LEU A 142 15.11 -31.44 -40.98
CA LEU A 142 16.24 -32.18 -41.54
C LEU A 142 16.82 -33.20 -40.55
N ALA A 143 17.04 -32.78 -39.30
CA ALA A 143 17.56 -33.66 -38.23
C ALA A 143 16.59 -34.80 -37.93
N ARG A 144 15.28 -34.52 -37.94
CA ARG A 144 14.23 -35.53 -37.79
C ARG A 144 14.31 -36.58 -38.89
N THR A 145 14.39 -36.16 -40.16
CA THR A 145 14.48 -37.08 -41.31
C THR A 145 15.75 -37.96 -41.25
N ARG A 146 16.86 -37.39 -40.73
CA ARG A 146 18.10 -38.16 -40.51
C ARG A 146 17.89 -39.19 -39.39
N LEU A 147 17.28 -38.82 -38.29
CA LEU A 147 16.99 -39.73 -37.19
C LEU A 147 16.08 -40.89 -37.63
N GLU A 148 15.02 -40.59 -38.37
CA GLU A 148 14.10 -41.60 -38.88
C GLU A 148 14.81 -42.59 -39.82
N ARG A 149 15.75 -42.14 -40.66
CA ARG A 149 16.56 -42.98 -41.50
C ARG A 149 17.50 -43.85 -40.68
N GLU A 150 18.24 -43.24 -39.74
CA GLU A 150 19.21 -43.94 -38.90
C GLU A 150 18.55 -45.00 -38.02
N GLN A 151 17.32 -44.69 -37.50
CA GLN A 151 16.53 -45.64 -36.74
C GLN A 151 16.20 -46.90 -37.59
N LYS A 152 15.82 -46.73 -38.87
CA LYS A 152 15.55 -47.86 -39.78
C LYS A 152 16.79 -48.68 -40.02
N LEU A 153 17.95 -48.03 -40.28
CA LEU A 153 19.22 -48.73 -40.51
C LEU A 153 19.68 -49.49 -39.26
N PHE A 154 19.43 -48.92 -38.10
CA PHE A 154 19.72 -49.59 -36.82
C PHE A 154 18.81 -50.81 -36.60
N ASP A 155 17.51 -50.71 -36.90
CA ASP A 155 16.55 -51.80 -36.79
C ASP A 155 16.91 -52.95 -37.80
N GLU A 156 17.48 -52.60 -38.94
CA GLU A 156 18.02 -53.52 -39.94
C GLU A 156 19.44 -54.04 -39.59
N GLN A 157 20.00 -53.62 -38.44
CA GLN A 157 21.35 -54.02 -37.97
C GLN A 157 22.50 -53.57 -38.89
N VAL A 158 22.29 -52.49 -39.66
CA VAL A 158 23.30 -51.94 -40.60
C VAL A 158 24.23 -50.92 -39.94
N THR A 159 23.74 -50.19 -38.91
CA THR A 159 24.48 -49.12 -38.21
C THR A 159 24.70 -49.41 -36.73
N ALA A 160 25.73 -48.74 -36.15
CA ALA A 160 26.05 -48.90 -34.76
C ALA A 160 25.08 -48.07 -33.87
N ARG A 161 24.89 -48.53 -32.63
CA ARG A 161 24.09 -47.81 -31.63
C ARG A 161 24.60 -46.40 -31.38
N ALA A 162 25.92 -46.20 -31.40
CA ALA A 162 26.54 -44.90 -31.19
C ALA A 162 26.15 -43.88 -32.28
N ASP A 163 25.95 -44.31 -33.52
CA ASP A 163 25.52 -43.46 -34.64
C ASP A 163 24.08 -43.00 -34.44
N LEU A 164 23.18 -43.91 -34.05
CA LEU A 164 21.80 -43.59 -33.70
C LEU A 164 21.71 -42.60 -32.51
N GLU A 165 22.51 -42.81 -31.46
CA GLU A 165 22.55 -41.91 -30.29
C GLU A 165 23.05 -40.54 -30.68
N THR A 166 24.02 -40.43 -31.58
CA THR A 166 24.56 -39.17 -32.12
C THR A 166 23.49 -38.40 -32.88
N VAL A 167 22.81 -39.03 -33.83
CA VAL A 167 21.77 -38.38 -34.65
C VAL A 167 20.55 -38.03 -33.80
N ARG A 168 20.24 -38.82 -32.75
CA ARG A 168 19.21 -38.48 -31.79
C ARG A 168 19.58 -37.22 -31.00
N ALA A 169 20.83 -37.08 -30.55
CA ALA A 169 21.32 -35.88 -29.87
C ALA A 169 21.25 -34.64 -30.76
N GLU A 170 21.62 -34.78 -32.06
CA GLU A 170 21.50 -33.69 -33.05
C GLU A 170 20.04 -33.21 -33.19
N TYR A 171 19.08 -34.15 -33.25
CA TYR A 171 17.67 -33.81 -33.36
C TYR A 171 17.17 -33.08 -32.09
N GLN A 172 17.58 -33.54 -30.90
CA GLN A 172 17.24 -32.87 -29.63
C GLN A 172 17.82 -31.44 -29.57
N GLN A 173 19.06 -31.26 -30.06
CA GLN A 173 19.66 -29.92 -30.16
C GLN A 173 18.86 -29.02 -31.11
N ALA A 174 18.47 -29.53 -32.29
CA ALA A 174 17.67 -28.76 -33.22
C ALA A 174 16.29 -28.38 -32.68
N LEU A 175 15.64 -29.24 -31.90
CA LEU A 175 14.39 -28.93 -31.20
C LEU A 175 14.58 -27.82 -30.15
N ALA A 176 15.70 -27.84 -29.43
CA ALA A 176 16.03 -26.78 -28.47
C ALA A 176 16.24 -25.42 -29.17
N GLU A 177 16.84 -25.42 -30.38
CA GLU A 177 16.96 -24.20 -31.20
C GLU A 177 15.58 -23.65 -31.62
N VAL A 178 14.67 -24.52 -32.08
CA VAL A 178 13.28 -24.13 -32.42
C VAL A 178 12.58 -23.51 -31.19
N SER A 179 12.72 -24.14 -30.02
CA SER A 179 12.12 -23.63 -28.79
C SER A 179 12.64 -22.23 -28.44
N ARG A 180 13.97 -22.02 -28.54
CA ARG A 180 14.60 -20.72 -28.29
C ARG A 180 14.11 -19.65 -29.26
N ALA A 181 14.09 -19.95 -30.54
CA ALA A 181 13.64 -19.03 -31.59
C ALA A 181 12.16 -18.65 -31.43
N ARG A 182 11.30 -19.63 -31.09
CA ARG A 182 9.87 -19.36 -30.79
C ARG A 182 9.66 -18.51 -29.53
N GLN A 183 10.47 -18.74 -28.50
CA GLN A 183 10.41 -17.91 -27.28
C GLN A 183 10.81 -16.46 -27.57
N ALA A 184 11.85 -16.25 -28.40
CA ALA A 184 12.24 -14.91 -28.81
C ALA A 184 11.12 -14.21 -29.61
N ALA A 185 10.49 -14.91 -30.54
CA ALA A 185 9.35 -14.38 -31.31
C ALA A 185 8.15 -14.06 -30.43
N ALA A 186 7.83 -14.91 -29.46
CA ALA A 186 6.76 -14.69 -28.51
C ALA A 186 7.05 -13.49 -27.59
N ALA A 187 8.27 -13.36 -27.09
CA ALA A 187 8.70 -12.25 -26.24
C ALA A 187 8.58 -10.89 -26.96
N ALA A 188 8.94 -10.87 -28.25
CA ALA A 188 8.81 -9.69 -29.10
C ALA A 188 7.38 -9.46 -29.62
N ASN A 189 6.42 -10.36 -29.36
CA ASN A 189 5.10 -10.38 -30.04
C ASN A 189 5.20 -10.32 -31.58
N ALA A 190 6.25 -10.90 -32.13
CA ALA A 190 6.53 -10.87 -33.55
C ALA A 190 5.74 -11.94 -34.31
N SER A 191 5.17 -11.55 -35.44
CA SER A 191 4.46 -12.45 -36.37
C SER A 191 4.69 -11.98 -37.82
N GLY A 192 5.36 -12.77 -38.62
CA GLY A 192 5.74 -12.36 -39.95
C GLY A 192 6.65 -11.14 -39.91
N ARG A 193 6.22 -10.05 -40.50
CA ARG A 193 6.95 -8.77 -40.49
C ARG A 193 6.47 -7.79 -39.45
N THR A 194 5.51 -8.19 -38.61
CA THR A 194 4.83 -7.24 -37.70
C THR A 194 5.07 -7.59 -36.24
N ILE A 195 5.13 -6.53 -35.41
CA ILE A 195 5.10 -6.61 -33.97
C ILE A 195 3.74 -6.10 -33.50
N ALA A 196 3.08 -6.88 -32.65
CA ALA A 196 1.81 -6.49 -32.05
C ALA A 196 2.06 -5.75 -30.72
N VAL A 197 1.64 -4.50 -30.64
CA VAL A 197 1.62 -3.73 -29.38
C VAL A 197 0.39 -4.12 -28.60
N ARG A 198 0.58 -4.73 -27.43
CA ARG A 198 -0.50 -5.27 -26.59
C ARG A 198 -0.62 -4.53 -25.28
N SER A 199 -1.85 -4.35 -24.81
CA SER A 199 -2.10 -3.76 -23.50
C SER A 199 -1.79 -4.75 -22.36
N PRO A 200 -0.98 -4.37 -21.36
CA PRO A 200 -0.75 -5.19 -20.16
C PRO A 200 -1.91 -5.15 -19.17
N ILE A 201 -2.82 -4.15 -19.28
CA ILE A 201 -3.95 -3.94 -18.39
C ILE A 201 -5.27 -3.85 -19.17
N ALA A 202 -6.38 -4.03 -18.50
CA ALA A 202 -7.69 -3.65 -19.00
C ALA A 202 -7.97 -2.19 -18.60
N GLY A 203 -8.58 -1.40 -19.50
CA GLY A 203 -8.89 0.01 -19.25
C GLY A 203 -9.42 0.73 -20.48
N ARG A 204 -9.20 2.04 -20.54
CA ARG A 204 -9.51 2.88 -21.71
C ARG A 204 -8.27 3.59 -22.18
N VAL A 205 -8.22 3.85 -23.48
CA VAL A 205 -7.16 4.67 -24.09
C VAL A 205 -7.32 6.13 -23.67
N THR A 206 -6.34 6.65 -22.93
CA THR A 206 -6.29 8.05 -22.47
C THR A 206 -5.31 8.91 -23.27
N GLY A 207 -4.45 8.29 -24.08
CA GLY A 207 -3.55 8.96 -25.00
C GLY A 207 -3.23 8.04 -26.17
N ALA A 208 -3.23 8.57 -27.36
CA ALA A 208 -2.90 7.85 -28.62
C ALA A 208 -2.19 8.80 -29.60
N PRO A 209 -0.92 9.19 -29.34
CA PRO A 209 -0.17 10.08 -30.23
C PRO A 209 0.25 9.39 -31.55
N VAL A 210 -0.02 8.08 -31.67
CA VAL A 210 0.36 7.28 -32.82
C VAL A 210 -0.39 7.69 -34.10
N VAL A 211 0.36 7.76 -35.21
CA VAL A 211 -0.19 8.09 -36.55
C VAL A 211 0.06 6.93 -37.49
N LEU A 212 -0.96 6.54 -38.26
CA LEU A 212 -0.84 5.47 -39.24
C LEU A 212 0.21 5.83 -40.31
N GLY A 213 1.12 4.90 -40.57
CA GLY A 213 2.21 5.07 -41.55
C GLY A 213 3.43 5.84 -41.03
N SER A 214 3.39 6.42 -39.81
CA SER A 214 4.56 7.05 -39.21
C SER A 214 5.65 6.03 -38.90
N TYR A 215 6.91 6.47 -38.97
CA TYR A 215 8.06 5.70 -38.49
C TYR A 215 8.21 5.97 -36.98
N VAL A 216 8.41 4.92 -36.22
CA VAL A 216 8.56 4.96 -34.76
C VAL A 216 9.81 4.20 -34.33
N THR A 217 10.39 4.64 -33.22
CA THR A 217 11.50 3.96 -32.55
C THR A 217 10.97 3.09 -31.40
N ALA A 218 11.78 2.19 -30.87
CA ALA A 218 11.39 1.29 -29.79
C ALA A 218 10.88 2.00 -28.52
N GLN A 219 11.31 3.24 -28.28
CA GLN A 219 11.00 4.02 -27.08
C GLN A 219 9.81 4.98 -27.25
N ASP A 220 9.33 5.17 -28.49
CA ASP A 220 8.22 6.10 -28.75
C ASP A 220 6.93 5.62 -28.09
N GLU A 221 6.29 6.49 -27.32
CA GLU A 221 4.99 6.23 -26.74
C GLU A 221 3.93 6.18 -27.82
N LEU A 222 3.21 5.07 -27.90
CA LEU A 222 2.12 4.89 -28.86
C LEU A 222 0.76 5.03 -28.21
N TYR A 223 0.62 4.52 -27.00
CA TYR A 223 -0.64 4.56 -26.26
C TYR A 223 -0.42 4.76 -24.77
N ARG A 224 -1.37 5.44 -24.16
CA ARG A 224 -1.55 5.46 -22.72
C ARG A 224 -2.92 4.89 -22.38
N ILE A 225 -2.95 3.93 -21.47
CA ILE A 225 -4.16 3.24 -21.06
C ILE A 225 -4.32 3.45 -19.56
N ALA A 226 -5.54 3.81 -19.12
CA ALA A 226 -5.87 3.92 -17.72
C ALA A 226 -7.12 3.10 -17.38
N ASN A 227 -7.09 2.48 -16.20
CA ASN A 227 -8.24 1.81 -15.61
C ASN A 227 -8.93 2.76 -14.64
N ALA A 228 -10.11 3.23 -14.98
CA ALA A 228 -10.87 4.17 -14.17
C ALA A 228 -11.28 3.59 -12.79
N ASN A 229 -11.30 2.27 -12.63
CA ASN A 229 -11.62 1.62 -11.35
C ASN A 229 -10.38 1.44 -10.46
N SER A 230 -9.18 1.70 -10.98
CA SER A 230 -7.91 1.54 -10.26
C SER A 230 -7.37 2.92 -9.89
N VAL A 231 -8.05 3.55 -8.95
CA VAL A 231 -7.69 4.88 -8.43
C VAL A 231 -7.13 4.77 -7.02
N GLN A 232 -6.31 5.74 -6.66
CA GLN A 232 -5.85 5.99 -5.30
C GLN A 232 -6.10 7.44 -4.95
N ILE A 233 -6.11 7.75 -3.67
CA ILE A 233 -6.25 9.12 -3.19
C ILE A 233 -4.95 9.50 -2.53
N GLU A 234 -4.39 10.62 -2.93
CA GLU A 234 -3.17 11.19 -2.37
C GLU A 234 -3.56 12.40 -1.52
N ALA A 235 -3.50 12.26 -0.21
CA ALA A 235 -3.85 13.30 0.73
C ALA A 235 -2.60 13.96 1.32
N ALA A 236 -2.55 15.29 1.30
CA ALA A 236 -1.50 16.06 1.93
C ALA A 236 -1.84 16.30 3.40
N VAL A 237 -1.03 15.76 4.30
CA VAL A 237 -1.23 15.81 5.75
C VAL A 237 -0.03 16.51 6.40
N PRO A 238 -0.21 17.41 7.39
CA PRO A 238 0.91 17.97 8.14
C PRO A 238 1.82 16.87 8.70
N ALA A 239 3.14 17.08 8.65
CA ALA A 239 4.12 16.06 9.02
C ALA A 239 3.99 15.59 10.48
N GLU A 240 3.50 16.44 11.38
CA GLU A 240 3.21 16.09 12.77
C GLU A 240 2.04 15.11 12.91
N ASP A 241 0.98 15.29 12.13
CA ASP A 241 -0.19 14.43 12.12
C ASP A 241 0.07 13.12 11.37
N ALA A 242 0.90 13.15 10.34
CA ALA A 242 1.27 11.96 9.56
C ALA A 242 1.90 10.85 10.43
N ARG A 243 2.62 11.22 11.51
CA ARG A 243 3.21 10.28 12.48
C ARG A 243 2.16 9.49 13.26
N ARG A 244 0.95 10.02 13.36
CA ARG A 244 -0.18 9.42 14.10
C ARG A 244 -1.02 8.51 13.21
N ILE A 245 -0.78 8.53 11.89
CA ILE A 245 -1.50 7.71 10.92
C ILE A 245 -0.76 6.37 10.75
N ALA A 246 -1.49 5.28 10.91
CA ALA A 246 -0.96 3.95 10.65
C ALA A 246 -1.37 3.46 9.26
N ALA A 247 -0.52 2.65 8.64
CA ALA A 247 -0.93 1.86 7.49
C ALA A 247 -2.10 0.94 7.90
N GLY A 248 -3.12 0.85 7.05
CA GLY A 248 -4.36 0.12 7.34
C GLY A 248 -5.42 0.90 8.11
N ALA A 249 -5.14 2.14 8.57
CA ALA A 249 -6.11 2.99 9.23
C ALA A 249 -7.35 3.22 8.34
N ALA A 250 -8.52 3.26 8.95
CA ALA A 250 -9.75 3.58 8.25
C ALA A 250 -9.79 5.07 7.90
N ALA A 251 -10.40 5.37 6.78
CA ALA A 251 -10.62 6.74 6.34
C ALA A 251 -11.96 6.87 5.61
N ARG A 252 -12.51 8.05 5.64
CA ARG A 252 -13.70 8.45 4.90
C ARG A 252 -13.34 9.54 3.92
N VAL A 253 -13.85 9.42 2.70
CA VAL A 253 -13.57 10.32 1.60
C VAL A 253 -14.87 10.98 1.19
N GLU A 254 -14.94 12.29 1.33
CA GLU A 254 -16.06 13.09 0.86
C GLU A 254 -15.80 13.48 -0.59
N ALA A 255 -16.51 12.83 -1.50
CA ALA A 255 -16.48 13.11 -2.93
C ALA A 255 -17.82 13.71 -3.39
N PRO A 256 -17.89 14.37 -4.56
CA PRO A 256 -19.15 14.90 -5.11
C PRO A 256 -20.26 13.86 -5.25
N GLY A 257 -19.90 12.58 -5.38
CA GLY A 257 -20.85 11.45 -5.45
C GLY A 257 -21.30 10.89 -4.11
N GLY A 258 -20.83 11.44 -2.98
CA GLY A 258 -21.13 10.98 -1.63
C GLY A 258 -19.88 10.54 -0.85
N GLU A 259 -20.13 9.99 0.33
CA GLU A 259 -19.05 9.50 1.22
C GLU A 259 -18.61 8.09 0.82
N ILE A 260 -17.31 7.88 0.67
CA ILE A 260 -16.70 6.61 0.29
C ILE A 260 -15.73 6.19 1.39
N THR A 261 -15.82 4.94 1.85
CA THR A 261 -14.83 4.39 2.77
C THR A 261 -13.52 4.12 2.04
N ALA A 262 -12.42 4.39 2.71
CA ALA A 262 -11.07 4.16 2.20
C ALA A 262 -10.16 3.58 3.29
N ARG A 263 -9.01 3.09 2.89
CA ARG A 263 -7.98 2.59 3.80
C ARG A 263 -6.63 3.19 3.45
N VAL A 264 -5.87 3.57 4.47
CA VAL A 264 -4.50 4.04 4.29
C VAL A 264 -3.63 2.88 3.80
N LEU A 265 -3.04 3.02 2.61
CA LEU A 265 -2.06 2.08 2.07
C LEU A 265 -0.67 2.37 2.63
N SER A 266 -0.26 3.62 2.57
CA SER A 266 1.06 4.04 3.01
C SER A 266 1.08 5.52 3.38
N VAL A 267 2.06 5.89 4.20
CA VAL A 267 2.40 7.27 4.55
C VAL A 267 3.84 7.47 4.09
N THR A 268 4.11 8.54 3.33
CA THR A 268 5.48 8.82 2.90
C THR A 268 6.34 9.22 4.11
N PRO A 269 7.56 8.66 4.24
CA PRO A 269 8.43 8.97 5.38
C PRO A 269 9.08 10.37 5.26
N THR A 270 8.99 11.00 4.09
CA THR A 270 9.57 12.31 3.80
C THR A 270 8.47 13.34 3.66
N ALA A 271 8.60 14.44 4.40
CA ALA A 271 7.75 15.61 4.17
C ALA A 271 8.29 16.42 2.99
N ASP A 272 7.38 16.96 2.20
CA ASP A 272 7.72 17.96 1.19
C ASP A 272 8.29 19.21 1.88
N VAL A 273 9.47 19.65 1.43
CA VAL A 273 10.19 20.76 2.04
C VAL A 273 9.46 22.09 1.86
N GLU A 274 8.72 22.25 0.77
CA GLU A 274 7.97 23.47 0.47
C GLU A 274 6.71 23.59 1.31
N ASN A 275 5.96 22.49 1.48
CA ASN A 275 4.64 22.48 2.13
C ASN A 275 4.65 21.87 3.53
N ARG A 276 5.78 21.30 4.00
CA ARG A 276 5.91 20.60 5.29
C ARG A 276 4.84 19.53 5.50
N SER A 277 4.35 18.97 4.41
CA SER A 277 3.31 17.94 4.40
C SER A 277 3.88 16.59 3.98
N ALA A 278 3.37 15.52 4.57
CA ALA A 278 3.58 14.15 4.14
C ALA A 278 2.41 13.73 3.24
N THR A 279 2.69 12.92 2.24
CA THR A 279 1.64 12.35 1.40
C THR A 279 1.14 11.03 2.00
N VAL A 280 -0.15 10.97 2.25
CA VAL A 280 -0.85 9.74 2.66
C VAL A 280 -1.57 9.17 1.45
N VAL A 281 -1.24 7.94 1.08
CA VAL A 281 -1.88 7.23 -0.03
C VAL A 281 -2.98 6.34 0.52
N LEU A 282 -4.19 6.50 -0.02
CA LEU A 282 -5.36 5.73 0.40
C LEU A 282 -5.95 4.95 -0.78
N ALA A 283 -6.44 3.75 -0.48
CA ALA A 283 -7.23 2.95 -1.40
C ALA A 283 -8.71 3.10 -1.06
N PRO A 284 -9.53 3.62 -1.96
CA PRO A 284 -10.98 3.62 -1.78
C PRO A 284 -11.53 2.20 -1.89
N ALA A 285 -12.53 1.86 -1.08
CA ALA A 285 -13.20 0.54 -1.14
C ALA A 285 -13.91 0.32 -2.49
N SER A 286 -14.33 1.41 -3.13
CA SER A 286 -14.88 1.43 -4.47
C SER A 286 -14.32 2.63 -5.23
N GLY A 287 -13.78 2.40 -6.42
CA GLY A 287 -13.35 3.46 -7.33
C GLY A 287 -14.49 4.06 -8.15
N ALA A 288 -15.71 3.54 -7.99
CA ALA A 288 -16.87 4.00 -8.76
C ALA A 288 -17.24 5.45 -8.37
N GLY A 289 -17.27 6.33 -9.35
CA GLY A 289 -17.64 7.73 -9.18
C GLY A 289 -16.48 8.69 -8.87
N LEU A 290 -15.24 8.19 -8.71
CA LEU A 290 -14.05 9.03 -8.54
C LEU A 290 -13.36 9.22 -9.90
N LEU A 291 -13.11 10.47 -10.27
CA LEU A 291 -12.39 10.80 -11.49
C LEU A 291 -10.96 11.21 -11.18
N PRO A 292 -9.93 10.63 -11.85
CA PRO A 292 -8.56 11.09 -11.70
C PRO A 292 -8.44 12.60 -11.96
N GLY A 293 -7.75 13.31 -11.07
CA GLY A 293 -7.64 14.77 -11.08
C GLY A 293 -8.67 15.50 -10.23
N GLU A 294 -9.65 14.80 -9.65
CA GLU A 294 -10.65 15.37 -8.76
C GLU A 294 -10.08 15.63 -7.36
N TYR A 295 -10.48 16.74 -6.74
CA TYR A 295 -10.14 17.03 -5.35
C TYR A 295 -11.21 16.52 -4.41
N VAL A 296 -10.78 15.89 -3.32
CA VAL A 296 -11.64 15.28 -2.32
C VAL A 296 -11.18 15.69 -0.90
N ARG A 297 -12.11 15.68 0.04
CA ARG A 297 -11.78 15.83 1.46
C ARG A 297 -11.68 14.44 2.08
N VAL A 298 -10.62 14.21 2.85
CA VAL A 298 -10.36 12.92 3.49
C VAL A 298 -10.35 13.10 5.01
N ARG A 299 -11.05 12.23 5.70
CA ARG A 299 -11.03 12.10 7.17
C ARG A 299 -10.35 10.79 7.52
N ILE A 300 -9.20 10.85 8.17
CA ILE A 300 -8.37 9.69 8.49
C ILE A 300 -8.44 9.46 9.99
N GLU A 301 -8.75 8.25 10.42
CA GLU A 301 -8.69 7.86 11.81
C GLU A 301 -7.23 7.80 12.28
N SER A 302 -6.90 8.60 13.31
CA SER A 302 -5.56 8.61 13.89
C SER A 302 -5.49 7.69 15.11
N ARG A 303 -4.29 7.18 15.39
CA ARG A 303 -4.03 6.51 16.67
C ARG A 303 -4.14 7.53 17.80
N THR A 304 -4.94 7.22 18.81
CA THR A 304 -4.88 7.92 20.07
C THR A 304 -3.50 7.63 20.70
N PRO A 305 -2.76 8.64 21.18
CA PRO A 305 -1.51 8.41 21.89
C PRO A 305 -1.74 7.45 23.07
N GLU A 306 -0.95 6.37 23.15
CA GLU A 306 -0.94 5.53 24.36
C GLU A 306 -0.52 6.40 25.54
N GLY A 307 -1.42 6.58 26.50
CA GLY A 307 -1.16 7.39 27.71
C GLY A 307 -2.15 8.51 27.99
N THR A 308 -2.99 8.89 27.06
CA THR A 308 -4.13 9.75 27.35
C THR A 308 -5.27 8.84 27.81
N GLY A 309 -5.33 8.57 29.09
CA GLY A 309 -6.43 7.83 29.72
C GLY A 309 -7.73 8.37 29.16
N GLY A 310 -8.64 7.48 28.78
CA GLY A 310 -9.82 7.77 27.97
C GLY A 310 -10.42 9.12 28.28
N ALA A 311 -10.52 9.98 27.27
CA ALA A 311 -11.21 11.24 27.44
C ALA A 311 -12.63 10.95 27.85
N LEU A 312 -13.02 11.46 29.00
CA LEU A 312 -14.40 11.35 29.46
C LEU A 312 -15.26 12.26 28.57
N VAL A 313 -16.15 11.65 27.81
CA VAL A 313 -17.13 12.39 27.03
C VAL A 313 -18.31 12.67 27.91
N VAL A 314 -18.60 13.96 28.10
CA VAL A 314 -19.78 14.45 28.79
C VAL A 314 -20.63 15.26 27.79
N PRO A 315 -21.97 15.24 27.89
CA PRO A 315 -22.81 16.08 27.04
C PRO A 315 -22.42 17.56 27.22
N ALA A 316 -22.52 18.35 26.17
CA ALA A 316 -22.15 19.77 26.18
C ALA A 316 -22.96 20.57 27.22
N GLU A 317 -24.18 20.13 27.52
CA GLU A 317 -25.06 20.69 28.51
C GLU A 317 -24.57 20.48 29.96
N ALA A 318 -23.71 19.47 30.18
CA ALA A 318 -23.10 19.20 31.49
C ALA A 318 -21.88 20.08 31.79
N VAL A 319 -21.37 20.83 30.80
CA VAL A 319 -20.23 21.74 30.98
C VAL A 319 -20.74 23.14 31.26
N GLN A 320 -20.68 23.57 32.53
CA GLN A 320 -20.96 24.94 32.88
C GLN A 320 -19.66 25.72 33.12
N SER A 321 -19.53 26.86 32.46
CA SER A 321 -18.44 27.81 32.72
C SER A 321 -18.88 28.68 33.94
N VAL A 322 -18.19 28.48 35.04
CA VAL A 322 -18.33 29.38 36.21
C VAL A 322 -17.27 30.44 36.05
N ASP A 323 -17.66 31.61 35.55
CA ASP A 323 -16.81 32.82 35.60
C ASP A 323 -16.55 33.18 37.07
N GLY A 324 -15.30 32.96 37.49
CA GLY A 324 -14.78 33.38 38.80
C GLY A 324 -14.08 34.71 38.71
#